data_1324f66942c8f35e60b93e78186e0859
#
_entry.id   1324f66942c8f35e60b93e78186e0859
#
_cell.length_a   1.000
_cell.length_b   1.000
_cell.length_c   1.000
_cell.angle_alpha   90.00
_cell.angle_beta   90.00
_cell.angle_gamma   90.00
#
_symmetry.space_group_name_H-M   'P 1'
#
loop_
_entity.id
_entity.type
_entity.pdbx_description
1 polymer ?
#
loop_
_entity_poly.entity_id
_entity_poly.type
_entity_poly.pdbx_seq_one_letter_code
_entity_poly.pdbx_strand_id
1 'polypeptide(L)' 'MKIKNGYGWYTAEYCKSTGLPMYNKKSYEQVAYKYLSKTRCAKIKMPVKEGENPVAFYRVDRGYCGLYDRSKAE' A
#
# COMPACT_ATOMS: atom_id res chain seq x y z
N MET A 1 9.08 2.95 -17.64
CA MET A 1 9.12 2.67 -16.19
C MET A 1 8.33 1.41 -15.87
N LYS A 2 8.89 0.55 -15.05
CA LYS A 2 8.23 -0.68 -14.64
C LYS A 2 7.40 -0.40 -13.38
N ILE A 3 6.10 -0.64 -13.44
CA ILE A 3 5.21 -0.40 -12.29
C ILE A 3 5.38 -1.47 -11.24
N LYS A 4 5.45 -2.74 -11.65
CA LYS A 4 5.64 -3.87 -10.75
C LYS A 4 6.84 -4.70 -11.16
N ASN A 5 7.52 -5.28 -10.18
CA ASN A 5 8.65 -6.16 -10.42
C ASN A 5 8.17 -7.61 -10.67
N GLY A 6 9.13 -8.54 -10.85
CA GLY A 6 8.81 -9.94 -11.11
C GLY A 6 8.13 -10.67 -9.96
N TYR A 7 8.09 -10.06 -8.77
CA TYR A 7 7.43 -10.62 -7.59
C TYR A 7 6.02 -10.12 -7.39
N GLY A 8 5.55 -9.21 -8.25
CA GLY A 8 4.23 -8.63 -8.14
C GLY A 8 4.12 -7.43 -7.20
N TRP A 9 5.24 -6.93 -6.69
CA TRP A 9 5.29 -5.75 -5.85
C TRP A 9 5.57 -4.50 -6.68
N TYR A 10 5.12 -3.35 -6.21
CA TYR A 10 5.44 -2.08 -6.86
C TYR A 10 6.94 -1.80 -6.79
N THR A 11 7.49 -1.18 -7.82
CA THR A 11 8.89 -0.78 -7.82
C THR A 11 9.08 0.53 -7.06
N ALA A 12 10.28 0.71 -6.50
CA ALA A 12 10.61 1.96 -5.81
C ALA A 12 10.53 3.15 -6.77
N GLU A 13 10.93 2.95 -8.01
CA GLU A 13 10.88 3.99 -9.03
C GLU A 13 9.44 4.46 -9.27
N TYR A 14 8.51 3.52 -9.40
CA TYR A 14 7.10 3.86 -9.57
C TYR A 14 6.56 4.59 -8.34
N CYS A 15 6.86 4.09 -7.14
CA CYS A 15 6.39 4.71 -5.90
C CYS A 15 6.84 6.15 -5.77
N LYS A 16 8.11 6.41 -6.11
CA LYS A 16 8.65 7.76 -6.09
C LYS A 16 7.97 8.67 -7.10
N SER A 17 7.63 8.13 -8.26
CA SER A 17 7.00 8.91 -9.32
C SER A 17 5.58 9.36 -8.98
N THR A 18 4.89 8.64 -8.09
CA THR A 18 3.53 8.98 -7.68
C THR A 18 3.47 10.14 -6.70
N GLY A 19 4.58 10.41 -6.00
CA GLY A 19 4.61 11.40 -4.94
C GLY A 19 3.90 11.00 -3.68
N LEU A 20 3.41 9.76 -3.58
CA LEU A 20 2.72 9.28 -2.40
C LEU A 20 3.71 8.90 -1.30
N PRO A 21 3.30 8.98 -0.03
CA PRO A 21 4.19 8.61 1.07
C PRO A 21 4.55 7.13 1.02
N MET A 22 5.79 6.84 1.40
CA MET A 22 6.31 5.48 1.47
C MET A 22 6.73 5.21 2.90
N TYR A 23 6.18 4.17 3.49
CA TYR A 23 6.44 3.83 4.88
C TYR A 23 7.29 2.56 4.97
N ASN A 24 8.16 2.53 5.98
CA ASN A 24 8.84 1.29 6.35
C ASN A 24 8.12 0.69 7.56
N LYS A 25 8.62 -0.46 8.05
CA LYS A 25 7.99 -1.16 9.16
C LYS A 25 7.81 -0.26 10.39
N LYS A 26 8.78 0.60 10.64
CA LYS A 26 8.79 1.47 11.82
C LYS A 26 7.81 2.64 11.67
N SER A 27 7.86 3.33 10.53
CA SER A 27 6.99 4.48 10.30
C SER A 27 5.54 4.08 10.01
N TYR A 28 5.33 2.88 9.49
CA TYR A 28 3.99 2.38 9.21
C TYR A 28 3.15 2.25 10.48
N GLU A 29 3.77 1.98 11.62
CA GLU A 29 3.05 1.82 12.88
C GLU A 29 2.17 3.05 13.21
N GLN A 30 2.60 4.22 12.78
CA GLN A 30 1.86 5.46 13.03
C GLN A 30 0.59 5.59 12.19
N VAL A 31 0.51 4.89 11.08
CA VAL A 31 -0.62 4.97 10.15
C VAL A 31 -1.34 3.64 9.98
N ALA A 32 -0.92 2.62 10.71
CA ALA A 32 -1.49 1.27 10.58
C ALA A 32 -2.98 1.23 10.90
N TYR A 33 -3.48 2.18 11.68
CA TYR A 33 -4.89 2.22 12.05
C TYR A 33 -5.79 2.65 10.88
N LYS A 34 -5.24 3.33 9.88
CA LYS A 34 -6.04 3.85 8.76
C LYS A 34 -5.58 3.33 7.40
N TYR A 35 -4.31 3.02 7.22
CA TYR A 35 -3.76 2.56 5.95
C TYR A 35 -3.50 1.07 6.01
N LEU A 36 -4.27 0.31 5.25
CA LEU A 36 -4.22 -1.15 5.29
C LEU A 36 -3.81 -1.70 3.92
N SER A 37 -3.09 -2.82 3.95
CA SER A 37 -2.75 -3.54 2.73
C SER A 37 -4.00 -4.20 2.15
N LYS A 38 -3.90 -4.65 0.89
CA LYS A 38 -5.02 -5.29 0.21
C LYS A 38 -5.56 -6.49 1.01
N THR A 39 -4.65 -7.30 1.55
CA THR A 39 -5.03 -8.46 2.35
C THR A 39 -5.79 -8.06 3.62
N ARG A 40 -5.31 -7.03 4.30
CA ARG A 40 -5.96 -6.53 5.51
C ARG A 40 -7.33 -5.92 5.22
N CYS A 41 -7.45 -5.20 4.10
CA CYS A 41 -8.73 -4.65 3.69
C CYS A 41 -9.76 -5.76 3.50
N ALA A 42 -9.35 -6.87 2.89
CA ALA A 42 -10.25 -8.01 2.71
C ALA A 42 -10.66 -8.62 4.06
N LYS A 43 -9.74 -8.68 5.03
CA LYS A 43 -10.03 -9.25 6.35
C LYS A 43 -11.08 -8.48 7.14
N ILE A 44 -11.14 -7.16 6.94
CA ILE A 44 -12.12 -6.33 7.65
C ILE A 44 -13.41 -6.16 6.84
N LYS A 45 -13.59 -6.99 5.81
CA LYS A 45 -14.76 -6.98 4.92
C LYS A 45 -14.93 -5.69 4.12
N MET A 46 -13.82 -5.01 3.88
CA MET A 46 -13.78 -3.81 3.03
C MET A 46 -12.69 -4.00 1.97
N PRO A 47 -12.87 -4.99 1.08
CA PRO A 47 -11.83 -5.31 0.10
C PRO A 47 -11.55 -4.15 -0.85
N VAL A 48 -10.35 -4.15 -1.41
CA VAL A 48 -9.96 -3.16 -2.40
C VAL A 48 -10.80 -3.37 -3.66
N LYS A 49 -11.43 -2.32 -4.13
CA LYS A 49 -12.27 -2.37 -5.33
C LYS A 49 -11.39 -2.35 -6.58
N GLU A 50 -11.91 -2.94 -7.66
CA GLU A 50 -11.24 -2.85 -8.94
C GLU A 50 -11.11 -1.37 -9.33
N GLY A 51 -9.88 -0.99 -9.71
CA GLY A 51 -9.59 0.39 -10.08
C GLY A 51 -9.29 1.30 -8.91
N GLU A 52 -9.41 0.83 -7.67
CA GLU A 52 -9.05 1.63 -6.51
C GLU A 52 -7.54 1.82 -6.45
N ASN A 53 -7.08 3.06 -6.33
CA ASN A 53 -5.66 3.37 -6.29
C ASN A 53 -5.15 3.44 -4.86
N PRO A 54 -3.90 2.99 -4.59
CA PRO A 54 -3.33 3.12 -3.27
C PRO A 54 -3.08 4.59 -2.92
N VAL A 55 -3.12 4.90 -1.63
CA VAL A 55 -2.86 6.25 -1.14
C VAL A 55 -1.47 6.36 -0.52
N ALA A 56 -0.80 5.24 -0.31
CA ALA A 56 0.55 5.19 0.25
C ALA A 56 1.16 3.84 -0.12
N PHE A 57 2.45 3.68 0.21
CA PHE A 57 3.16 2.43 -0.05
C PHE A 57 3.89 1.99 1.20
N TYR A 58 4.00 0.68 1.37
CA TYR A 58 4.70 0.06 2.48
C TYR A 58 5.84 -0.81 1.95
N ARG A 59 7.04 -0.60 2.46
CA ARG A 59 8.21 -1.35 2.01
C ARG A 59 8.13 -2.80 2.49
N VAL A 60 8.29 -3.73 1.54
CA VAL A 60 8.38 -5.15 1.81
C VAL A 60 9.73 -5.64 1.30
N ASP A 61 10.08 -6.90 1.61
CA ASP A 61 11.40 -7.44 1.27
C ASP A 61 11.75 -7.35 -0.20
N ARG A 62 10.75 -7.46 -1.07
CA ARG A 62 10.98 -7.53 -2.51
C ARG A 62 10.32 -6.38 -3.28
N GLY A 63 10.06 -5.26 -2.62
CA GLY A 63 9.48 -4.10 -3.28
C GLY A 63 8.59 -3.31 -2.34
N TYR A 64 7.46 -2.83 -2.87
CA TYR A 64 6.50 -2.05 -2.09
C TYR A 64 5.10 -2.59 -2.33
N CYS A 65 4.28 -2.63 -1.29
CA CYS A 65 2.86 -2.93 -1.44
C CYS A 65 2.04 -1.66 -1.30
N GLY A 66 0.89 -1.61 -1.98
CA GLY A 66 -0.02 -0.48 -1.87
C GLY A 66 -0.79 -0.50 -0.57
N LEU A 67 -1.01 0.67 -0.01
CA LEU A 67 -1.84 0.84 1.18
C LEU A 67 -3.08 1.63 0.79
N TYR A 68 -4.20 1.26 1.37
CA TYR A 68 -5.50 1.87 1.06
C TYR A 68 -6.10 2.48 2.31
N ASP A 69 -6.71 3.65 2.15
CA ASP A 69 -7.29 4.37 3.28
C ASP A 69 -8.60 3.70 3.72
N ARG A 70 -8.62 3.25 4.97
CA ARG A 70 -9.81 2.67 5.60
C ARG A 70 -10.10 3.36 6.94
N SER A 71 -9.70 4.63 7.06
CA SER A 71 -9.89 5.38 8.30
C SER A 71 -11.35 5.51 8.69
N LYS A 72 -12.26 5.37 7.73
CA LYS A 72 -13.71 5.40 7.99
C LYS A 72 -14.31 4.02 8.19
N ALA A 73 -13.45 2.99 8.25
CA ALA A 73 -13.90 1.63 8.51
C ALA A 73 -14.21 1.50 10.02
N GLU A 74 -15.43 1.22 10.32
CA GLU A 74 -15.87 0.99 11.70
C GLU A 74 -16.47 -0.39 11.87
#